data_b9ce75f9949d5cf19f2c5460d8e193e5
#
_entry.id   b9ce75f9949d5cf19f2c5460d8e193e5
#
_cell.length_a   1.000
_cell.length_b   1.000
_cell.length_c   1.000
_cell.angle_alpha   90.00
_cell.angle_beta   90.00
_cell.angle_gamma   90.00
#
_symmetry.space_group_name_H-M   'P 1'
#
loop_
_entity.id
_entity.type
_entity.pdbx_description
1 polymer ?
#
loop_
_entity_poly.entity_id
_entity_poly.type
_entity_poly.pdbx_seq_one_letter_code
_entity_poly.pdbx_strand_id
1 'polypeptide(L)'
;MKKISMFVMALAAIVFSSCGGADRAHQLKVLNWADYINEDVKENFEQWYFDQTGEKVELVYETFDINETALTKIEVGHEDYDVFCPSEYIIERMLKKDLLIPIQKDLIADSIYYFDNISPFVLGKFQQMAPRDEVQVSDYTCGYMWGTTGFIYNPQFVNREDLTSWAAILDPKFENRILMKDAFRDVYSVLVLYAYAEQIEKGEVNRDELVRNITPERVAAVKEILLQAKKQICGWEVDFGKEEMTKGKAWLNLSWSGDAQFAIEEAAEMDVMLDYIVPKEGSNVWFDGWVIPKYAKNVKAATYFIDYMCKAENALKNMDEIGYVSCAGGPNAAAEILEEVNDDEEWPETVDASYFFGDEPIEVDGEMLDPHALHLNPVYYADKSTIDRCALMHDAGESQEMLLEMWNEIKLAR
;
A
#
# COMPACT_ATOMS: atom_id res chain seq x y z
N MET A 1 69.93 -51.34 4.69
CA MET A 1 68.62 -51.96 4.82
C MET A 1 67.75 -50.99 5.61
N LYS A 2 66.91 -50.30 4.95
CA LYS A 2 66.12 -49.22 5.53
C LYS A 2 64.76 -49.79 6.01
N LYS A 3 64.44 -49.56 7.28
CA LYS A 3 63.13 -49.88 7.86
C LYS A 3 62.17 -48.81 7.46
N ILE A 4 61.08 -49.15 6.73
CA ILE A 4 59.98 -48.33 6.44
C ILE A 4 58.99 -48.45 7.61
N SER A 5 58.83 -47.38 8.39
CA SER A 5 57.78 -47.24 9.38
C SER A 5 56.47 -46.80 8.66
N MET A 6 55.51 -47.68 8.77
CA MET A 6 54.15 -47.41 8.23
C MET A 6 53.41 -46.65 9.30
N PHE A 7 53.14 -45.33 9.01
CA PHE A 7 52.32 -44.48 9.84
C PHE A 7 50.86 -44.68 9.38
N VAL A 8 50.08 -45.35 10.19
CA VAL A 8 48.62 -45.44 9.98
C VAL A 8 48.02 -44.14 10.48
N MET A 9 47.65 -43.27 9.56
CA MET A 9 46.90 -42.04 9.85
C MET A 9 45.41 -42.40 9.97
N ALA A 10 44.92 -42.51 11.21
CA ALA A 10 43.51 -42.62 11.49
C ALA A 10 42.84 -41.26 11.17
N LEU A 11 42.19 -41.20 10.02
CA LEU A 11 41.36 -40.05 9.65
C LEU A 11 40.07 -40.13 10.49
N ALA A 12 40.00 -39.37 11.58
CA ALA A 12 38.79 -39.12 12.30
C ALA A 12 37.92 -38.23 11.41
N ALA A 13 36.93 -38.83 10.76
CA ALA A 13 35.89 -38.10 10.09
C ALA A 13 35.05 -37.39 11.18
N ILE A 14 35.37 -36.13 11.43
CA ILE A 14 34.46 -35.21 12.12
C ILE A 14 33.33 -34.95 11.16
N VAL A 15 32.25 -35.70 11.31
CA VAL A 15 30.97 -35.38 10.71
C VAL A 15 30.48 -34.09 11.39
N PHE A 16 30.77 -32.96 10.78
CA PHE A 16 30.02 -31.74 11.08
C PHE A 16 28.58 -31.97 10.62
N SER A 17 27.74 -32.50 11.50
CA SER A 17 26.30 -32.35 11.40
C SER A 17 26.00 -30.90 11.68
N SER A 18 26.30 -30.01 10.72
CA SER A 18 25.73 -28.69 10.64
C SER A 18 24.37 -28.81 9.95
N CYS A 19 23.44 -29.48 10.62
CA CYS A 19 22.00 -29.31 10.39
C CYS A 19 21.43 -28.64 11.63
N GLY A 20 21.92 -27.46 11.95
CA GLY A 20 21.14 -26.49 12.68
C GLY A 20 20.28 -25.73 11.68
N GLY A 21 19.28 -26.38 11.09
CA GLY A 21 18.13 -25.66 10.59
C GLY A 21 17.54 -24.97 11.82
N ALA A 22 17.52 -23.63 11.84
CA ALA A 22 16.78 -22.91 12.86
C ALA A 22 15.40 -23.55 12.97
N ASP A 23 14.97 -23.80 14.21
CA ASP A 23 13.66 -24.44 14.42
C ASP A 23 12.59 -23.50 13.86
N ARG A 24 11.99 -23.89 12.75
CA ARG A 24 11.01 -23.07 11.99
C ARG A 24 9.86 -22.59 12.88
N ALA A 25 9.57 -23.30 13.97
CA ALA A 25 8.57 -22.90 14.95
C ALA A 25 8.97 -21.65 15.76
N HIS A 26 10.28 -21.33 15.82
CA HIS A 26 10.82 -20.14 16.48
C HIS A 26 11.21 -19.03 15.50
N GLN A 27 10.86 -19.16 14.23
CA GLN A 27 11.04 -18.11 13.22
C GLN A 27 9.70 -17.48 12.83
N LEU A 28 9.71 -16.18 12.60
CA LEU A 28 8.63 -15.44 11.96
C LEU A 28 9.12 -14.96 10.59
N LYS A 29 8.60 -15.54 9.52
CA LYS A 29 8.92 -15.13 8.14
C LYS A 29 7.92 -14.11 7.64
N VAL A 30 8.38 -12.88 7.44
CA VAL A 30 7.59 -11.76 6.93
C VAL A 30 7.99 -11.45 5.49
N LEU A 31 7.02 -11.29 4.62
CA LEU A 31 7.18 -10.84 3.24
C LEU A 31 6.46 -9.50 3.08
N ASN A 32 7.21 -8.42 2.85
CA ASN A 32 6.69 -7.07 2.69
C ASN A 32 7.30 -6.38 1.45
N TRP A 33 6.80 -5.21 1.09
CA TRP A 33 7.40 -4.35 0.09
C TRP A 33 8.80 -3.91 0.50
N ALA A 34 9.66 -3.59 -0.47
CA ALA A 34 10.95 -2.97 -0.21
C ALA A 34 10.75 -1.56 0.38
N ASP A 35 11.63 -1.15 1.29
CA ASP A 35 11.63 0.17 1.93
C ASP A 35 10.27 0.59 2.51
N TYR A 36 9.57 -0.35 3.16
CA TYR A 36 8.18 -0.20 3.58
C TYR A 36 7.94 -0.57 5.05
N ILE A 37 8.89 -0.27 5.92
CA ILE A 37 8.80 -0.39 7.38
C ILE A 37 9.93 0.40 8.03
N ASN A 38 9.65 1.05 9.15
CA ASN A 38 10.68 1.69 9.97
C ASN A 38 11.57 0.63 10.61
N GLU A 39 12.90 0.81 10.53
CA GLU A 39 13.88 -0.15 11.02
C GLU A 39 13.77 -0.39 12.52
N ASP A 40 13.55 0.66 13.34
CA ASP A 40 13.40 0.51 14.80
C ASP A 40 12.15 -0.30 15.14
N VAL A 41 11.04 -0.11 14.42
CA VAL A 41 9.82 -0.91 14.59
C VAL A 41 10.11 -2.38 14.31
N LYS A 42 10.83 -2.66 13.23
CA LYS A 42 11.22 -4.03 12.85
C LYS A 42 12.14 -4.68 13.89
N GLU A 43 13.19 -3.98 14.30
CA GLU A 43 14.22 -4.50 15.24
C GLU A 43 13.66 -4.71 16.65
N ASN A 44 12.73 -3.88 17.10
CA ASN A 44 12.15 -3.98 18.44
C ASN A 44 11.07 -5.07 18.58
N PHE A 45 10.59 -5.66 17.49
CA PHE A 45 9.53 -6.66 17.53
C PHE A 45 9.91 -7.90 18.34
N GLU A 46 11.10 -8.46 18.18
CA GLU A 46 11.53 -9.69 18.86
C GLU A 46 11.51 -9.53 20.38
N GLN A 47 12.00 -8.38 20.87
CA GLN A 47 11.98 -8.07 22.30
C GLN A 47 10.56 -7.85 22.80
N TRP A 48 9.75 -7.08 22.06
CA TRP A 48 8.34 -6.86 22.42
C TRP A 48 7.58 -8.20 22.49
N TYR A 49 7.75 -9.08 21.50
CA TYR A 49 7.12 -10.40 21.49
C TYR A 49 7.52 -11.24 22.70
N PHE A 50 8.82 -11.23 23.07
CA PHE A 50 9.31 -11.90 24.25
C PHE A 50 8.67 -11.35 25.53
N ASP A 51 8.55 -10.04 25.65
CA ASP A 51 7.95 -9.39 26.82
C ASP A 51 6.45 -9.73 26.98
N GLN A 52 5.76 -9.91 25.84
CA GLN A 52 4.33 -10.30 25.84
C GLN A 52 4.11 -11.80 26.13
N THR A 53 5.00 -12.66 25.64
CA THR A 53 4.73 -14.11 25.60
C THR A 53 5.68 -14.96 26.46
N GLY A 54 6.85 -14.44 26.82
CA GLY A 54 7.97 -15.19 27.39
C GLY A 54 8.67 -16.12 26.40
N GLU A 55 8.27 -16.13 25.13
CA GLU A 55 8.83 -16.96 24.06
C GLU A 55 9.74 -16.13 23.16
N LYS A 56 10.82 -16.74 22.66
CA LYS A 56 11.70 -16.10 21.68
C LYS A 56 11.25 -16.40 20.26
N VAL A 57 11.37 -15.42 19.40
CA VAL A 57 11.17 -15.54 17.96
C VAL A 57 12.34 -14.88 17.25
N GLU A 58 12.74 -15.40 16.10
CA GLU A 58 13.69 -14.81 15.16
C GLU A 58 12.90 -14.23 13.97
N LEU A 59 12.99 -12.93 13.74
CA LEU A 59 12.35 -12.29 12.61
C LEU A 59 13.17 -12.46 11.33
N VAL A 60 12.63 -13.19 10.36
CA VAL A 60 13.18 -13.33 9.01
C VAL A 60 12.37 -12.45 8.07
N TYR A 61 12.96 -11.35 7.64
CA TYR A 61 12.26 -10.34 6.84
C TYR A 61 12.75 -10.37 5.39
N GLU A 62 11.84 -10.61 4.46
CA GLU A 62 12.10 -10.63 3.03
C GLU A 62 11.23 -9.59 2.32
N THR A 63 11.72 -9.07 1.19
CA THR A 63 11.01 -8.04 0.42
C THR A 63 10.61 -8.51 -0.97
N PHE A 64 9.64 -7.80 -1.56
CA PHE A 64 9.22 -7.97 -2.94
C PHE A 64 8.88 -6.61 -3.57
N ASP A 65 8.85 -6.57 -4.91
CA ASP A 65 8.55 -5.36 -5.69
C ASP A 65 7.26 -5.49 -6.52
N ILE A 66 6.77 -6.73 -6.73
CA ILE A 66 5.62 -7.02 -7.59
C ILE A 66 4.67 -7.99 -6.90
N ASN A 67 3.45 -7.55 -6.65
CA ASN A 67 2.38 -8.31 -6.01
C ASN A 67 2.18 -9.71 -6.60
N GLU A 68 2.09 -9.82 -7.93
CA GLU A 68 1.81 -11.08 -8.62
C GLU A 68 2.96 -12.08 -8.48
N THR A 69 4.21 -11.57 -8.43
CA THR A 69 5.39 -12.41 -8.19
C THR A 69 5.40 -12.94 -6.76
N ALA A 70 5.11 -12.08 -5.78
CA ALA A 70 5.00 -12.46 -4.38
C ALA A 70 3.86 -13.49 -4.16
N LEU A 71 2.69 -13.26 -4.76
CA LEU A 71 1.58 -14.21 -4.70
C LEU A 71 1.95 -15.57 -5.29
N THR A 72 2.71 -15.60 -6.40
CA THR A 72 3.14 -16.85 -7.05
C THR A 72 4.01 -17.71 -6.12
N LYS A 73 4.88 -17.09 -5.30
CA LYS A 73 5.67 -17.81 -4.30
C LYS A 73 4.77 -18.59 -3.31
N ILE A 74 3.64 -17.98 -2.93
CA ILE A 74 2.68 -18.57 -1.97
C ILE A 74 1.76 -19.55 -2.68
N GLU A 75 1.11 -19.14 -3.79
CA GLU A 75 0.06 -19.92 -4.46
C GLU A 75 0.63 -21.18 -5.16
N VAL A 76 1.76 -21.05 -5.83
CA VAL A 76 2.38 -22.11 -6.64
C VAL A 76 3.58 -22.72 -5.92
N GLY A 77 4.45 -21.87 -5.33
CA GLY A 77 5.63 -22.31 -4.64
C GLY A 77 5.35 -22.95 -3.27
N HIS A 78 4.17 -22.68 -2.69
CA HIS A 78 3.80 -23.12 -1.33
C HIS A 78 4.83 -22.68 -0.29
N GLU A 79 5.47 -21.51 -0.51
CA GLU A 79 6.43 -20.97 0.45
C GLU A 79 5.75 -20.65 1.78
N ASP A 80 6.47 -20.90 2.87
CA ASP A 80 5.94 -20.92 4.22
C ASP A 80 6.07 -19.58 4.95
N TYR A 81 5.79 -18.47 4.27
CA TYR A 81 5.69 -17.17 4.92
C TYR A 81 4.60 -17.18 5.99
N ASP A 82 4.89 -16.52 7.13
CA ASP A 82 3.94 -16.40 8.23
C ASP A 82 3.10 -15.14 8.12
N VAL A 83 3.70 -14.06 7.61
CA VAL A 83 3.04 -12.79 7.35
C VAL A 83 3.36 -12.32 5.94
N PHE A 84 2.38 -11.77 5.25
CA PHE A 84 2.52 -11.15 3.94
C PHE A 84 1.74 -9.84 3.91
N CYS A 85 2.28 -8.81 3.25
CA CYS A 85 1.65 -7.49 3.13
C CYS A 85 1.39 -7.13 1.65
N PRO A 86 0.39 -7.71 1.00
CA PRO A 86 0.04 -7.36 -0.37
C PRO A 86 -1.00 -6.24 -0.42
N SER A 87 -1.24 -5.71 -1.63
CA SER A 87 -2.34 -4.80 -1.87
C SER A 87 -3.70 -5.51 -1.87
N GLU A 88 -4.76 -4.72 -1.66
CA GLU A 88 -6.14 -5.17 -1.45
C GLU A 88 -6.65 -6.15 -2.51
N TYR A 89 -6.36 -5.94 -3.79
CA TYR A 89 -6.84 -6.83 -4.86
C TYR A 89 -6.18 -8.22 -4.83
N ILE A 90 -4.96 -8.32 -4.29
CA ILE A 90 -4.30 -9.60 -4.01
C ILE A 90 -4.92 -10.27 -2.78
N ILE A 91 -5.22 -9.49 -1.74
CA ILE A 91 -5.94 -10.01 -0.55
C ILE A 91 -7.28 -10.61 -0.99
N GLU A 92 -8.05 -9.89 -1.81
CA GLU A 92 -9.31 -10.39 -2.37
C GLU A 92 -9.12 -11.71 -3.14
N ARG A 93 -8.07 -11.81 -3.98
CA ARG A 93 -7.73 -13.02 -4.71
C ARG A 93 -7.37 -14.17 -3.79
N MET A 94 -6.59 -13.91 -2.74
CA MET A 94 -6.22 -14.91 -1.74
C MET A 94 -7.43 -15.41 -0.96
N LEU A 95 -8.37 -14.52 -0.60
CA LEU A 95 -9.65 -14.91 0.03
C LEU A 95 -10.49 -15.81 -0.89
N LYS A 96 -10.63 -15.46 -2.17
CA LYS A 96 -11.37 -16.27 -3.17
C LYS A 96 -10.79 -17.66 -3.38
N LYS A 97 -9.47 -17.81 -3.19
CA LYS A 97 -8.73 -19.06 -3.41
C LYS A 97 -8.46 -19.85 -2.13
N ASP A 98 -9.01 -19.45 -0.99
CA ASP A 98 -8.77 -20.06 0.32
C ASP A 98 -7.25 -20.18 0.64
N LEU A 99 -6.48 -19.10 0.36
CA LEU A 99 -5.05 -19.02 0.58
C LEU A 99 -4.66 -18.29 1.88
N LEU A 100 -5.63 -17.95 2.72
CA LEU A 100 -5.42 -17.26 3.99
C LEU A 100 -5.85 -18.11 5.18
N ILE A 101 -5.17 -17.89 6.31
CA ILE A 101 -5.56 -18.38 7.64
C ILE A 101 -6.13 -17.19 8.41
N PRO A 102 -7.24 -17.37 9.16
CA PRO A 102 -7.73 -16.30 10.02
C PRO A 102 -6.70 -15.86 11.06
N ILE A 103 -6.64 -14.56 11.33
CA ILE A 103 -5.84 -13.98 12.41
C ILE A 103 -6.40 -14.49 13.72
N GLN A 104 -5.55 -15.07 14.58
CA GLN A 104 -5.98 -15.72 15.84
C GLN A 104 -6.13 -14.71 16.98
N LYS A 105 -7.14 -13.84 16.88
CA LYS A 105 -7.40 -12.75 17.83
C LYS A 105 -7.49 -13.24 19.28
N ASP A 106 -7.98 -14.45 19.50
CA ASP A 106 -8.07 -15.05 20.85
C ASP A 106 -6.71 -15.24 21.55
N LEU A 107 -5.61 -15.30 20.78
CA LEU A 107 -4.26 -15.43 21.33
C LEU A 107 -3.77 -14.14 22.02
N ILE A 108 -4.33 -13.01 21.65
CA ILE A 108 -3.97 -11.67 22.14
C ILE A 108 -5.10 -11.04 22.97
N ALA A 109 -6.19 -11.79 23.24
CA ALA A 109 -7.40 -11.28 23.92
C ALA A 109 -7.16 -10.73 25.34
N ASP A 110 -6.14 -11.23 26.05
CA ASP A 110 -5.75 -10.78 27.39
C ASP A 110 -4.67 -9.67 27.36
N SER A 111 -4.22 -9.27 26.18
CA SER A 111 -3.25 -8.20 25.96
C SER A 111 -3.91 -6.95 25.40
N ILE A 112 -3.13 -5.90 25.16
CA ILE A 112 -3.63 -4.73 24.46
C ILE A 112 -3.94 -5.16 23.02
N TYR A 113 -5.20 -5.04 22.62
CA TYR A 113 -5.66 -5.43 21.31
C TYR A 113 -5.66 -4.22 20.35
N TYR A 114 -4.65 -4.14 19.51
CA TYR A 114 -4.42 -2.99 18.64
C TYR A 114 -5.24 -3.00 17.34
N PHE A 115 -5.92 -4.12 16.99
CA PHE A 115 -6.80 -4.17 15.82
C PHE A 115 -7.92 -3.12 15.84
N ASP A 116 -8.40 -2.74 17.04
CA ASP A 116 -9.39 -1.68 17.21
C ASP A 116 -8.83 -0.28 16.89
N ASN A 117 -7.51 -0.18 16.65
CA ASN A 117 -6.86 1.03 16.17
C ASN A 117 -7.08 1.27 14.68
N ILE A 118 -7.55 0.28 13.91
CA ILE A 118 -7.78 0.43 12.48
C ILE A 118 -9.02 1.27 12.20
N SER A 119 -8.90 2.23 11.27
CA SER A 119 -9.99 3.12 10.87
C SER A 119 -11.22 2.34 10.41
N PRO A 120 -12.44 2.74 10.84
CA PRO A 120 -13.70 2.19 10.34
C PRO A 120 -13.83 2.26 8.82
N PHE A 121 -13.27 3.30 8.19
CA PHE A 121 -13.22 3.45 6.74
C PHE A 121 -12.47 2.28 6.08
N VAL A 122 -11.28 1.96 6.60
CA VAL A 122 -10.46 0.86 6.09
C VAL A 122 -11.19 -0.48 6.25
N LEU A 123 -11.78 -0.72 7.42
CA LEU A 123 -12.56 -1.94 7.68
C LEU A 123 -13.75 -2.05 6.73
N GLY A 124 -14.47 -0.93 6.48
CA GLY A 124 -15.57 -0.88 5.53
C GLY A 124 -15.14 -1.13 4.09
N LYS A 125 -13.99 -0.60 3.66
CA LYS A 125 -13.43 -0.85 2.32
C LYS A 125 -12.99 -2.31 2.17
N PHE A 126 -12.32 -2.86 3.16
CA PHE A 126 -11.92 -4.28 3.14
C PHE A 126 -13.13 -5.22 3.08
N GLN A 127 -14.22 -4.91 3.78
CA GLN A 127 -15.41 -5.75 3.72
C GLN A 127 -16.02 -5.84 2.30
N GLN A 128 -15.77 -4.86 1.42
CA GLN A 128 -16.19 -4.91 0.02
C GLN A 128 -15.47 -6.00 -0.80
N MET A 129 -14.35 -6.53 -0.29
CA MET A 129 -13.59 -7.62 -0.91
C MET A 129 -14.12 -9.01 -0.51
N ALA A 130 -15.12 -9.10 0.35
CA ALA A 130 -15.64 -10.38 0.82
C ALA A 130 -16.12 -11.24 -0.37
N PRO A 131 -15.61 -12.48 -0.51
CA PRO A 131 -16.03 -13.37 -1.58
C PRO A 131 -17.47 -13.87 -1.42
N ARG A 132 -18.00 -13.78 -0.21
CA ARG A 132 -19.36 -14.15 0.20
C ARG A 132 -19.78 -13.32 1.40
N ASP A 133 -21.07 -13.11 1.59
CA ASP A 133 -21.62 -12.25 2.67
C ASP A 133 -21.25 -12.74 4.10
N GLU A 134 -21.00 -14.04 4.26
CA GLU A 134 -20.67 -14.62 5.58
C GLU A 134 -19.19 -14.42 5.97
N VAL A 135 -18.32 -13.97 5.05
CA VAL A 135 -16.90 -13.77 5.31
C VAL A 135 -16.67 -12.39 5.90
N GLN A 136 -16.20 -12.36 7.14
CA GLN A 136 -15.68 -11.14 7.75
C GLN A 136 -14.22 -10.96 7.32
N VAL A 137 -13.96 -10.01 6.44
CA VAL A 137 -12.62 -9.80 5.86
C VAL A 137 -11.62 -9.40 6.94
N SER A 138 -12.05 -8.66 7.95
CA SER A 138 -11.23 -8.29 9.12
C SER A 138 -10.77 -9.48 9.98
N ASP A 139 -11.30 -10.68 9.75
CA ASP A 139 -10.75 -11.90 10.38
C ASP A 139 -9.50 -12.42 9.67
N TYR A 140 -9.23 -11.98 8.46
CA TYR A 140 -8.13 -12.46 7.61
C TYR A 140 -7.08 -11.41 7.30
N THR A 141 -7.41 -10.13 7.40
CA THR A 141 -6.49 -9.04 7.09
C THR A 141 -6.62 -7.88 8.06
N CYS A 142 -5.52 -7.18 8.25
CA CYS A 142 -5.43 -5.92 8.98
C CYS A 142 -4.77 -4.88 8.09
N GLY A 143 -5.37 -3.69 7.94
CA GLY A 143 -4.82 -2.61 7.14
C GLY A 143 -3.47 -2.14 7.65
N TYR A 144 -2.56 -1.82 6.73
CA TYR A 144 -1.25 -1.29 7.04
C TYR A 144 -1.12 0.16 6.58
N MET A 145 -1.02 0.36 5.27
CA MET A 145 -0.94 1.68 4.65
C MET A 145 -2.05 1.85 3.61
N TRP A 146 -2.38 3.10 3.31
CA TRP A 146 -3.37 3.42 2.30
C TRP A 146 -3.06 4.75 1.60
N GLY A 147 -3.73 5.01 0.50
CA GLY A 147 -3.62 6.28 -0.21
C GLY A 147 -4.50 6.35 -1.45
N THR A 148 -4.26 7.40 -2.22
CA THR A 148 -4.91 7.67 -3.49
C THR A 148 -3.91 7.72 -4.64
N THR A 149 -4.39 7.68 -5.88
CA THR A 149 -3.58 7.95 -7.07
C THR A 149 -3.97 9.33 -7.62
N GLY A 150 -2.96 10.12 -7.99
CA GLY A 150 -3.17 11.48 -8.49
C GLY A 150 -2.02 11.96 -9.36
N PHE A 151 -1.96 13.26 -9.58
CA PHE A 151 -0.82 13.91 -10.22
C PHE A 151 0.08 14.59 -9.18
N ILE A 152 1.35 14.20 -9.14
CA ILE A 152 2.40 15.07 -8.64
C ILE A 152 2.70 16.08 -9.73
N TYR A 153 2.83 17.36 -9.41
CA TYR A 153 3.16 18.37 -10.39
C TYR A 153 4.10 19.44 -9.84
N ASN A 154 4.80 20.11 -10.74
CA ASN A 154 5.68 21.21 -10.40
C ASN A 154 4.96 22.54 -10.71
N PRO A 155 4.56 23.34 -9.71
CA PRO A 155 3.84 24.60 -9.89
C PRO A 155 4.61 25.68 -10.67
N GLN A 156 5.93 25.53 -10.85
CA GLN A 156 6.70 26.42 -11.71
C GLN A 156 6.39 26.26 -13.20
N PHE A 157 5.88 25.09 -13.59
CA PHE A 157 5.60 24.74 -15.00
C PHE A 157 4.14 24.51 -15.30
N VAL A 158 3.32 24.17 -14.26
CA VAL A 158 1.96 23.70 -14.41
C VAL A 158 1.04 24.42 -13.40
N ASN A 159 -0.07 24.96 -13.87
CA ASN A 159 -1.08 25.50 -12.95
C ASN A 159 -1.99 24.37 -12.45
N ARG A 160 -2.41 24.45 -11.18
CA ARG A 160 -3.32 23.47 -10.56
C ARG A 160 -4.62 23.30 -11.34
N GLU A 161 -5.16 24.39 -11.90
CA GLU A 161 -6.41 24.40 -12.67
C GLU A 161 -6.33 23.55 -13.95
N ASP A 162 -5.14 23.38 -14.51
CA ASP A 162 -4.90 22.53 -15.69
C ASP A 162 -5.03 21.03 -15.39
N LEU A 163 -4.98 20.66 -14.10
CA LEU A 163 -4.92 19.27 -13.60
C LEU A 163 -6.21 18.80 -12.94
N THR A 164 -7.26 19.59 -13.03
CA THR A 164 -8.56 19.24 -12.42
C THR A 164 -9.26 18.05 -13.07
N SER A 165 -8.74 17.54 -14.18
CA SER A 165 -9.23 16.38 -14.92
C SER A 165 -8.09 15.49 -15.39
N TRP A 166 -8.31 14.17 -15.45
CA TRP A 166 -7.38 13.22 -16.08
C TRP A 166 -7.13 13.52 -17.56
N ALA A 167 -7.97 14.35 -18.21
CA ALA A 167 -7.73 14.85 -19.55
C ALA A 167 -6.39 15.57 -19.72
N ALA A 168 -5.77 16.04 -18.64
CA ALA A 168 -4.45 16.66 -18.65
C ALA A 168 -3.38 15.80 -19.36
N ILE A 169 -3.48 14.45 -19.29
CA ILE A 169 -2.54 13.56 -19.97
C ILE A 169 -2.60 13.66 -21.50
N LEU A 170 -3.66 14.24 -22.05
CA LEU A 170 -3.88 14.44 -23.49
C LEU A 170 -3.47 15.83 -23.97
N ASP A 171 -3.15 16.77 -23.07
CA ASP A 171 -2.84 18.14 -23.42
C ASP A 171 -1.46 18.23 -24.11
N PRO A 172 -1.39 18.71 -25.35
CA PRO A 172 -0.13 18.83 -26.10
C PRO A 172 0.94 19.71 -25.41
N LYS A 173 0.54 20.61 -24.50
CA LYS A 173 1.52 21.44 -23.74
C LYS A 173 2.47 20.60 -22.88
N PHE A 174 2.07 19.37 -22.52
CA PHE A 174 2.87 18.44 -21.75
C PHE A 174 3.66 17.45 -22.62
N GLU A 175 3.85 17.71 -23.90
CA GLU A 175 4.61 16.83 -24.80
C GLU A 175 5.97 16.46 -24.19
N ASN A 176 6.19 15.15 -23.96
CA ASN A 176 7.41 14.59 -23.36
C ASN A 176 7.71 15.17 -21.96
N ARG A 177 6.66 15.38 -21.13
CA ARG A 177 6.77 15.97 -19.79
C ARG A 177 6.02 15.21 -18.71
N ILE A 178 5.34 14.10 -19.05
CA ILE A 178 4.56 13.31 -18.09
C ILE A 178 5.30 12.01 -17.79
N LEU A 179 5.54 11.75 -16.52
CA LEU A 179 5.83 10.41 -16.02
C LEU A 179 4.54 9.68 -15.72
N MET A 180 4.53 8.39 -15.97
CA MET A 180 3.41 7.51 -15.70
C MET A 180 3.88 6.36 -14.83
N LYS A 181 3.18 6.10 -13.73
CA LYS A 181 3.49 4.95 -12.87
C LYS A 181 3.43 3.66 -13.67
N ASP A 182 4.44 2.81 -13.55
CA ASP A 182 4.47 1.48 -14.20
C ASP A 182 3.63 0.47 -13.40
N ALA A 183 2.39 0.85 -13.12
CA ALA A 183 1.40 0.09 -12.36
C ALA A 183 0.08 0.03 -13.16
N PHE A 184 -0.06 -0.99 -14.01
CA PHE A 184 -1.17 -1.08 -14.96
C PHE A 184 -2.55 -1.08 -14.31
N ARG A 185 -2.67 -1.59 -13.09
CA ARG A 185 -3.93 -1.63 -12.33
C ARG A 185 -4.37 -0.24 -11.92
N ASP A 186 -3.45 0.54 -11.37
CA ASP A 186 -3.72 1.91 -10.92
C ASP A 186 -4.04 2.81 -12.11
N VAL A 187 -3.23 2.77 -13.16
CA VAL A 187 -3.45 3.56 -14.38
C VAL A 187 -4.78 3.21 -15.04
N TYR A 188 -5.11 1.90 -15.13
CA TYR A 188 -6.41 1.49 -15.67
C TYR A 188 -7.56 2.04 -14.81
N SER A 189 -7.48 1.91 -13.48
CA SER A 189 -8.56 2.30 -12.57
C SER A 189 -8.90 3.78 -12.64
N VAL A 190 -7.91 4.67 -12.75
CA VAL A 190 -8.15 6.11 -12.87
C VAL A 190 -8.62 6.49 -14.28
N LEU A 191 -8.08 5.88 -15.33
CA LEU A 191 -8.44 6.22 -16.69
C LEU A 191 -9.79 5.64 -17.14
N VAL A 192 -10.26 4.54 -16.56
CA VAL A 192 -11.63 4.06 -16.81
C VAL A 192 -12.66 5.01 -16.21
N LEU A 193 -12.38 5.64 -15.04
CA LEU A 193 -13.23 6.68 -14.48
C LEU A 193 -13.31 7.91 -15.41
N TYR A 194 -12.18 8.31 -15.97
CA TYR A 194 -12.14 9.39 -16.97
C TYR A 194 -12.88 9.03 -18.25
N ALA A 195 -12.66 7.82 -18.79
CA ALA A 195 -13.34 7.37 -20.02
C ALA A 195 -14.85 7.36 -19.92
N TYR A 196 -15.39 7.16 -18.73
CA TYR A 196 -16.83 7.07 -18.45
C TYR A 196 -17.36 8.22 -17.58
N ALA A 197 -16.63 9.35 -17.50
CA ALA A 197 -16.96 10.47 -16.63
C ALA A 197 -18.38 11.02 -16.90
N GLU A 198 -18.80 11.11 -18.17
CA GLU A 198 -20.13 11.59 -18.56
C GLU A 198 -21.24 10.64 -18.08
N GLN A 199 -21.03 9.33 -18.16
CA GLN A 199 -21.97 8.32 -17.67
C GLN A 199 -22.06 8.32 -16.14
N ILE A 200 -20.95 8.55 -15.45
CA ILE A 200 -20.91 8.73 -13.99
C ILE A 200 -21.75 9.96 -13.60
N GLU A 201 -21.53 11.11 -14.26
CA GLU A 201 -22.27 12.35 -14.00
C GLU A 201 -23.78 12.20 -14.22
N LYS A 202 -24.18 11.39 -15.22
CA LYS A 202 -25.60 11.08 -15.50
C LYS A 202 -26.18 10.02 -14.55
N GLY A 203 -25.37 9.39 -13.70
CA GLY A 203 -25.79 8.28 -12.82
C GLY A 203 -26.10 6.98 -13.56
N GLU A 204 -25.62 6.81 -14.79
CA GLU A 204 -25.81 5.61 -15.61
C GLU A 204 -24.91 4.45 -15.16
N VAL A 205 -23.76 4.77 -14.54
CA VAL A 205 -22.79 3.82 -13.99
C VAL A 205 -22.15 4.40 -12.74
N ASN A 206 -21.80 3.57 -11.79
CA ASN A 206 -21.02 4.01 -10.62
C ASN A 206 -19.51 3.66 -10.75
N ARG A 207 -18.69 4.33 -9.94
CA ARG A 207 -17.23 4.20 -9.99
C ARG A 207 -16.76 2.82 -9.60
N ASP A 208 -17.32 2.25 -8.52
CA ASP A 208 -16.93 0.92 -8.05
C ASP A 208 -17.22 -0.16 -9.11
N GLU A 209 -18.36 -0.05 -9.80
CA GLU A 209 -18.72 -0.96 -10.89
C GLU A 209 -17.74 -0.87 -12.07
N LEU A 210 -17.26 0.34 -12.41
CA LEU A 210 -16.30 0.54 -13.49
C LEU A 210 -14.92 -0.08 -13.16
N VAL A 211 -14.45 0.10 -11.95
CA VAL A 211 -13.13 -0.40 -11.51
C VAL A 211 -13.16 -1.91 -11.27
N ARG A 212 -14.27 -2.43 -10.72
CA ARG A 212 -14.46 -3.86 -10.45
C ARG A 212 -14.69 -4.68 -11.71
N ASN A 213 -15.50 -4.19 -12.64
CA ASN A 213 -16.01 -4.93 -13.79
C ASN A 213 -15.18 -4.62 -15.04
N ILE A 214 -14.08 -5.33 -15.22
CA ILE A 214 -13.17 -5.14 -16.35
C ILE A 214 -13.71 -5.86 -17.57
N THR A 215 -14.10 -5.10 -18.62
CA THR A 215 -14.63 -5.64 -19.88
C THR A 215 -13.73 -5.24 -21.05
N PRO A 216 -13.79 -6.01 -22.17
CA PRO A 216 -13.03 -5.67 -23.38
C PRO A 216 -13.28 -4.25 -23.88
N GLU A 217 -14.53 -3.76 -23.79
CA GLU A 217 -14.89 -2.39 -24.21
C GLU A 217 -14.22 -1.34 -23.32
N ARG A 218 -14.20 -1.55 -22.00
CA ARG A 218 -13.56 -0.64 -21.03
C ARG A 218 -12.06 -0.62 -21.20
N VAL A 219 -11.45 -1.79 -21.40
CA VAL A 219 -10.01 -1.91 -21.68
C VAL A 219 -9.65 -1.22 -22.99
N ALA A 220 -10.47 -1.37 -24.04
CA ALA A 220 -10.25 -0.70 -25.32
C ALA A 220 -10.35 0.85 -25.19
N ALA A 221 -11.29 1.36 -24.38
CA ALA A 221 -11.42 2.79 -24.14
C ALA A 221 -10.20 3.37 -23.43
N VAL A 222 -9.70 2.70 -22.38
CA VAL A 222 -8.47 3.11 -21.67
C VAL A 222 -7.24 3.02 -22.58
N LYS A 223 -7.13 1.95 -23.38
CA LYS A 223 -6.06 1.79 -24.36
C LYS A 223 -6.01 2.95 -25.35
N GLU A 224 -7.14 3.38 -25.89
CA GLU A 224 -7.23 4.50 -26.82
C GLU A 224 -6.74 5.80 -26.19
N ILE A 225 -7.13 6.09 -24.94
CA ILE A 225 -6.66 7.25 -24.18
C ILE A 225 -5.12 7.21 -24.04
N LEU A 226 -4.57 6.07 -23.61
CA LEU A 226 -3.11 5.92 -23.42
C LEU A 226 -2.33 6.05 -24.73
N LEU A 227 -2.86 5.54 -25.84
CA LEU A 227 -2.25 5.71 -27.17
C LEU A 227 -2.23 7.19 -27.60
N GLN A 228 -3.30 7.93 -27.31
CA GLN A 228 -3.35 9.37 -27.58
C GLN A 228 -2.38 10.15 -26.68
N ALA A 229 -2.25 9.74 -25.41
CA ALA A 229 -1.32 10.36 -24.45
C ALA A 229 0.17 10.03 -24.70
N LYS A 230 0.48 9.12 -25.62
CA LYS A 230 1.83 8.58 -25.79
C LYS A 230 2.91 9.62 -26.01
N LYS A 231 2.61 10.72 -26.72
CA LYS A 231 3.55 11.80 -27.00
C LYS A 231 3.88 12.65 -25.77
N GLN A 232 2.96 12.71 -24.83
CA GLN A 232 3.12 13.45 -23.57
C GLN A 232 3.97 12.65 -22.56
N ILE A 233 3.95 11.31 -22.65
CA ILE A 233 4.64 10.43 -21.72
C ILE A 233 6.15 10.38 -22.05
N CYS A 234 6.98 10.85 -21.12
CA CYS A 234 8.44 10.78 -21.21
C CYS A 234 9.03 9.51 -20.58
N GLY A 235 8.30 8.80 -19.73
CA GLY A 235 8.76 7.57 -19.08
C GLY A 235 7.68 6.85 -18.29
N TRP A 236 7.93 5.55 -18.10
CA TRP A 236 7.18 4.69 -17.17
C TRP A 236 8.09 4.47 -15.97
N GLU A 237 7.61 4.81 -14.77
CA GLU A 237 8.45 4.82 -13.60
C GLU A 237 7.85 3.98 -12.45
N VAL A 238 8.73 3.45 -11.62
CA VAL A 238 8.38 2.82 -10.35
C VAL A 238 8.87 3.72 -9.21
N ASP A 239 10.16 4.12 -9.19
CA ASP A 239 10.76 4.86 -8.08
C ASP A 239 11.53 6.12 -8.51
N PHE A 240 11.99 6.22 -9.77
CA PHE A 240 12.82 7.34 -10.22
C PHE A 240 12.05 8.64 -10.50
N GLY A 241 10.73 8.61 -10.41
CA GLY A 241 9.86 9.75 -10.70
C GLY A 241 10.20 10.99 -9.86
N LYS A 242 10.50 10.80 -8.60
CA LYS A 242 10.89 11.83 -7.64
C LYS A 242 12.07 12.68 -8.16
N GLU A 243 13.15 12.02 -8.53
CA GLU A 243 14.38 12.69 -9.03
C GLU A 243 14.16 13.45 -10.34
N GLU A 244 13.39 12.87 -11.27
CA GLU A 244 13.09 13.51 -12.57
C GLU A 244 12.15 14.72 -12.41
N MET A 245 11.23 14.69 -11.45
CA MET A 245 10.37 15.81 -11.10
C MET A 245 11.17 16.97 -10.49
N THR A 246 12.02 16.67 -9.51
CA THR A 246 12.90 17.65 -8.85
C THR A 246 13.86 18.32 -9.82
N LYS A 247 14.38 17.57 -10.79
CA LYS A 247 15.26 18.12 -11.86
C LYS A 247 14.50 18.89 -12.95
N GLY A 248 13.17 18.97 -12.90
CA GLY A 248 12.33 19.64 -13.89
C GLY A 248 12.32 18.97 -15.26
N LYS A 249 12.74 17.71 -15.37
CA LYS A 249 12.67 16.94 -16.61
C LYS A 249 11.25 16.48 -16.91
N ALA A 250 10.53 16.04 -15.88
CA ALA A 250 9.10 15.86 -15.92
C ALA A 250 8.40 17.01 -15.19
N TRP A 251 7.20 17.35 -15.63
CA TRP A 251 6.37 18.39 -15.04
C TRP A 251 5.17 17.81 -14.30
N LEU A 252 4.75 16.62 -14.71
CA LEU A 252 3.69 15.82 -14.14
C LEU A 252 4.15 14.40 -13.91
N ASN A 253 3.67 13.77 -12.85
CA ASN A 253 3.79 12.34 -12.61
C ASN A 253 2.45 11.80 -12.11
N LEU A 254 1.85 10.84 -12.83
CA LEU A 254 0.74 10.06 -12.31
C LEU A 254 1.33 9.06 -11.32
N SER A 255 1.05 9.23 -10.02
CA SER A 255 1.68 8.49 -8.95
C SER A 255 0.78 8.33 -7.73
N TRP A 256 1.26 7.60 -6.75
CA TRP A 256 0.60 7.38 -5.46
C TRP A 256 0.83 8.55 -4.52
N SER A 257 -0.12 8.78 -3.59
CA SER A 257 -0.05 9.90 -2.63
C SER A 257 1.15 9.82 -1.69
N GLY A 258 1.58 8.63 -1.27
CA GLY A 258 2.77 8.47 -0.45
C GLY A 258 4.05 8.84 -1.20
N ASP A 259 4.23 8.34 -2.44
CA ASP A 259 5.34 8.79 -3.30
C ASP A 259 5.31 10.30 -3.55
N ALA A 260 4.10 10.88 -3.63
CA ALA A 260 3.93 12.32 -3.80
C ALA A 260 4.46 13.08 -2.57
N GLN A 261 4.09 12.67 -1.36
CA GLN A 261 4.56 13.31 -0.15
C GLN A 261 6.08 13.22 -0.01
N PHE A 262 6.63 12.04 -0.19
CA PHE A 262 8.08 11.85 -0.16
C PHE A 262 8.79 12.75 -1.20
N ALA A 263 8.25 12.83 -2.44
CA ALA A 263 8.82 13.68 -3.48
C ALA A 263 8.70 15.18 -3.15
N ILE A 264 7.62 15.61 -2.50
CA ILE A 264 7.39 16.99 -2.05
C ILE A 264 8.45 17.37 -1.01
N GLU A 265 8.67 16.52 -0.01
CA GLU A 265 9.67 16.74 1.05
C GLU A 265 11.09 16.77 0.51
N GLU A 266 11.52 15.78 -0.28
CA GLU A 266 12.85 15.77 -0.91
C GLU A 266 13.08 16.98 -1.83
N ALA A 267 12.07 17.40 -2.58
CA ALA A 267 12.17 18.56 -3.46
C ALA A 267 12.30 19.87 -2.65
N ALA A 268 11.61 19.98 -1.53
CA ALA A 268 11.67 21.16 -0.64
C ALA A 268 13.08 21.38 -0.07
N GLU A 269 13.82 20.31 0.24
CA GLU A 269 15.23 20.38 0.66
C GLU A 269 16.15 21.00 -0.41
N MET A 270 15.72 20.96 -1.69
CA MET A 270 16.42 21.53 -2.84
C MET A 270 15.82 22.86 -3.34
N ASP A 271 14.99 23.52 -2.53
CA ASP A 271 14.23 24.70 -2.90
C ASP A 271 13.33 24.52 -4.15
N VAL A 272 12.86 23.30 -4.40
CA VAL A 272 11.91 22.98 -5.47
C VAL A 272 10.54 22.69 -4.85
N MET A 273 9.52 23.40 -5.32
CA MET A 273 8.13 23.15 -4.90
C MET A 273 7.49 22.09 -5.80
N LEU A 274 6.95 21.07 -5.20
CA LEU A 274 6.02 20.11 -5.83
C LEU A 274 4.69 20.15 -5.07
N ASP A 275 3.62 19.70 -5.72
CA ASP A 275 2.29 19.62 -5.13
C ASP A 275 1.54 18.41 -5.73
N TYR A 276 0.41 18.04 -5.13
CA TYR A 276 -0.38 16.86 -5.49
C TYR A 276 -1.85 17.21 -5.69
N ILE A 277 -2.49 16.54 -6.65
CA ILE A 277 -3.92 16.71 -6.91
C ILE A 277 -4.56 15.40 -7.38
N VAL A 278 -5.74 15.10 -6.84
CA VAL A 278 -6.64 14.07 -7.37
C VAL A 278 -7.67 14.73 -8.28
N PRO A 279 -7.75 14.36 -9.58
CA PRO A 279 -8.71 14.94 -10.51
C PRO A 279 -10.18 14.70 -10.14
N LYS A 280 -11.07 15.54 -10.70
CA LYS A 280 -12.50 15.59 -10.35
C LYS A 280 -13.28 14.32 -10.70
N GLU A 281 -12.88 13.57 -11.70
CA GLU A 281 -13.52 12.31 -12.07
C GLU A 281 -13.43 11.27 -10.96
N GLY A 282 -12.49 11.47 -10.03
CA GLY A 282 -12.15 10.54 -8.95
C GLY A 282 -10.91 9.73 -9.26
N SER A 283 -10.60 8.83 -8.37
CA SER A 283 -9.39 7.99 -8.41
C SER A 283 -9.66 6.59 -7.88
N ASN A 284 -8.61 5.77 -7.78
CA ASN A 284 -8.62 4.64 -6.86
C ASN A 284 -8.24 5.12 -5.45
N VAL A 285 -8.77 4.41 -4.46
CA VAL A 285 -8.23 4.35 -3.11
C VAL A 285 -7.67 2.95 -2.94
N TRP A 286 -6.40 2.84 -2.60
CA TRP A 286 -5.70 1.57 -2.46
C TRP A 286 -5.27 1.34 -1.01
N PHE A 287 -5.12 0.09 -0.65
CA PHE A 287 -4.72 -0.36 0.68
C PHE A 287 -3.74 -1.50 0.59
N ASP A 288 -2.71 -1.48 1.41
CA ASP A 288 -1.92 -2.65 1.72
C ASP A 288 -2.33 -3.20 3.09
N GLY A 289 -2.28 -4.49 3.25
CA GLY A 289 -2.74 -5.10 4.49
C GLY A 289 -1.98 -6.37 4.85
N TRP A 290 -1.81 -6.56 6.15
CA TRP A 290 -1.19 -7.75 6.73
C TRP A 290 -2.13 -8.94 6.66
N VAL A 291 -1.65 -10.06 6.14
CA VAL A 291 -2.37 -11.34 6.09
C VAL A 291 -1.49 -12.49 6.56
N ILE A 292 -2.11 -13.59 6.99
CA ILE A 292 -1.44 -14.84 7.34
C ILE A 292 -1.67 -15.84 6.20
N PRO A 293 -0.64 -16.15 5.38
CA PRO A 293 -0.77 -17.11 4.30
C PRO A 293 -1.06 -18.54 4.79
N LYS A 294 -1.73 -19.32 3.95
CA LYS A 294 -2.16 -20.70 4.24
C LYS A 294 -1.05 -21.64 4.70
N TYR A 295 0.17 -21.42 4.24
CA TYR A 295 1.32 -22.30 4.54
C TYR A 295 2.16 -21.83 5.73
N ALA A 296 1.72 -20.80 6.46
CA ALA A 296 2.34 -20.30 7.67
C ALA A 296 2.63 -21.41 8.70
N LYS A 297 3.76 -21.29 9.40
CA LYS A 297 4.19 -22.25 10.42
C LYS A 297 4.16 -21.66 11.82
N ASN A 298 4.22 -20.35 11.95
CA ASN A 298 4.21 -19.65 13.24
C ASN A 298 3.05 -18.63 13.30
N VAL A 299 1.82 -19.15 13.23
CA VAL A 299 0.58 -18.33 13.25
C VAL A 299 0.47 -17.46 14.52
N LYS A 300 0.99 -17.97 15.66
CA LYS A 300 1.01 -17.20 16.91
C LYS A 300 1.85 -15.94 16.76
N ALA A 301 3.12 -16.06 16.37
CA ALA A 301 3.98 -14.90 16.21
C ALA A 301 3.49 -13.98 15.08
N ALA A 302 2.89 -14.53 14.02
CA ALA A 302 2.25 -13.75 12.96
C ALA A 302 1.11 -12.88 13.49
N THR A 303 0.24 -13.44 14.35
CA THR A 303 -0.84 -12.68 14.98
C THR A 303 -0.31 -11.55 15.86
N TYR A 304 0.72 -11.83 16.68
CA TYR A 304 1.36 -10.79 17.51
C TYR A 304 2.06 -9.73 16.66
N PHE A 305 2.69 -10.10 15.54
CA PHE A 305 3.32 -9.13 14.64
C PHE A 305 2.29 -8.18 14.04
N ILE A 306 1.17 -8.70 13.56
CA ILE A 306 0.07 -7.88 13.02
C ILE A 306 -0.48 -6.93 14.08
N ASP A 307 -0.72 -7.42 15.30
CA ASP A 307 -1.17 -6.61 16.43
C ASP A 307 -0.16 -5.50 16.78
N TYR A 308 1.12 -5.85 16.83
CA TYR A 308 2.22 -4.93 17.08
C TYR A 308 2.30 -3.80 16.03
N MET A 309 2.08 -4.13 14.76
CA MET A 309 2.07 -3.14 13.67
C MET A 309 0.90 -2.16 13.76
N CYS A 310 -0.18 -2.51 14.48
CA CYS A 310 -1.35 -1.65 14.67
C CYS A 310 -1.24 -0.68 15.85
N LYS A 311 -0.14 -0.70 16.62
CA LYS A 311 0.10 0.31 17.67
C LYS A 311 0.21 1.70 17.03
N ALA A 312 -0.44 2.70 17.63
CA ALA A 312 -0.38 4.07 17.12
C ALA A 312 1.07 4.58 17.03
N GLU A 313 1.89 4.36 18.07
CA GLU A 313 3.33 4.68 18.05
C GLU A 313 4.08 4.07 16.85
N ASN A 314 3.82 2.79 16.52
CA ASN A 314 4.48 2.11 15.41
C ASN A 314 3.91 2.58 14.06
N ALA A 315 2.63 2.88 14.01
CA ALA A 315 1.99 3.46 12.84
C ALA A 315 2.61 4.82 12.48
N LEU A 316 2.78 5.71 13.47
CA LEU A 316 3.42 7.01 13.31
C LEU A 316 4.87 6.89 12.85
N LYS A 317 5.68 6.02 13.48
CA LYS A 317 7.06 5.78 13.04
C LYS A 317 7.15 5.28 11.61
N ASN A 318 6.23 4.40 11.20
CA ASN A 318 6.18 3.94 9.83
C ASN A 318 5.73 5.03 8.85
N MET A 319 4.80 5.90 9.23
CA MET A 319 4.39 7.05 8.42
C MET A 319 5.55 7.99 8.17
N ASP A 320 6.31 8.33 9.22
CA ASP A 320 7.47 9.21 9.17
C ASP A 320 8.58 8.65 8.25
N GLU A 321 8.89 7.35 8.38
CA GLU A 321 9.96 6.70 7.59
C GLU A 321 9.61 6.55 6.11
N ILE A 322 8.39 6.14 5.80
CA ILE A 322 8.02 5.70 4.45
C ILE A 322 7.17 6.70 3.67
N GLY A 323 6.70 7.77 4.32
CA GLY A 323 5.91 8.82 3.68
C GLY A 323 4.49 8.39 3.26
N TYR A 324 3.95 7.31 3.85
CA TYR A 324 2.60 6.81 3.55
C TYR A 324 1.70 6.90 4.78
N VAL A 325 0.39 6.96 4.56
CA VAL A 325 -0.58 7.05 5.65
C VAL A 325 -0.91 5.68 6.20
N SER A 326 -0.80 5.54 7.51
CA SER A 326 -1.22 4.31 8.19
C SER A 326 -2.74 4.13 8.13
N CYS A 327 -3.18 2.88 8.12
CA CYS A 327 -4.58 2.52 8.34
C CYS A 327 -5.04 2.70 9.80
N ALA A 328 -4.15 3.05 10.72
CA ALA A 328 -4.50 3.39 12.09
C ALA A 328 -5.26 4.74 12.14
N GLY A 329 -6.37 4.77 12.85
CA GLY A 329 -7.27 5.92 12.93
C GLY A 329 -8.62 5.53 13.55
N GLY A 330 -8.69 4.32 14.12
CA GLY A 330 -9.83 3.86 14.88
C GLY A 330 -9.92 4.54 16.26
N PRO A 331 -11.03 4.33 16.99
CA PRO A 331 -11.34 5.08 18.22
C PRO A 331 -10.26 5.04 19.29
N ASN A 332 -9.44 3.99 19.34
CA ASN A 332 -8.38 3.85 20.34
C ASN A 332 -7.05 4.49 19.92
N ALA A 333 -6.87 4.79 18.63
CA ALA A 333 -5.63 5.37 18.11
C ALA A 333 -5.81 6.81 17.63
N ALA A 334 -7.03 7.23 17.35
CA ALA A 334 -7.30 8.52 16.70
C ALA A 334 -6.72 9.71 17.47
N ALA A 335 -6.82 9.73 18.80
CA ALA A 335 -6.27 10.82 19.61
C ALA A 335 -4.74 10.91 19.50
N GLU A 336 -4.04 9.77 19.65
CA GLU A 336 -2.57 9.70 19.56
C GLU A 336 -2.07 10.06 18.15
N ILE A 337 -2.78 9.60 17.12
CA ILE A 337 -2.44 9.97 15.72
C ILE A 337 -2.67 11.46 15.48
N LEU A 338 -3.81 12.01 15.92
CA LEU A 338 -4.13 13.43 15.71
C LEU A 338 -3.25 14.38 16.52
N GLU A 339 -2.72 13.97 17.67
CA GLU A 339 -1.74 14.73 18.43
C GLU A 339 -0.48 15.04 17.60
N GLU A 340 -0.08 14.10 16.74
CA GLU A 340 1.14 14.23 15.92
C GLU A 340 0.88 14.84 14.53
N VAL A 341 -0.32 14.63 13.93
CA VAL A 341 -0.54 14.99 12.54
C VAL A 341 -1.45 16.21 12.32
N ASN A 342 -2.17 16.68 13.37
CA ASN A 342 -3.06 17.84 13.26
C ASN A 342 -2.29 19.11 13.66
N ASP A 343 -1.90 19.92 12.66
CA ASP A 343 -1.08 21.12 12.84
C ASP A 343 -1.66 22.30 12.03
N ASP A 344 -2.20 23.32 12.72
CA ASP A 344 -2.81 24.51 12.10
C ASP A 344 -1.78 25.55 11.61
N GLU A 345 -0.54 25.48 12.06
CA GLU A 345 0.56 26.31 11.56
C GLU A 345 1.08 25.78 10.23
N GLU A 346 1.22 24.46 10.10
CA GLU A 346 1.68 23.81 8.87
C GLU A 346 0.54 23.70 7.83
N TRP A 347 -0.66 23.31 8.28
CA TRP A 347 -1.85 23.11 7.43
C TRP A 347 -2.97 24.08 7.78
N PRO A 348 -2.91 25.35 7.32
CA PRO A 348 -3.88 26.38 7.70
C PRO A 348 -5.29 26.14 7.15
N GLU A 349 -5.43 25.33 6.09
CA GLU A 349 -6.72 24.92 5.54
C GLU A 349 -7.16 23.60 6.16
N THR A 350 -8.44 23.50 6.50
CA THR A 350 -8.99 22.27 7.08
C THR A 350 -9.48 21.29 6.02
N VAL A 351 -9.44 19.99 6.35
CA VAL A 351 -10.01 18.89 5.57
C VAL A 351 -11.09 18.18 6.38
N ASP A 352 -12.13 17.70 5.70
CA ASP A 352 -13.10 16.76 6.29
C ASP A 352 -12.52 15.35 6.20
N ALA A 353 -11.99 14.85 7.33
CA ALA A 353 -11.48 13.51 7.50
C ALA A 353 -12.41 12.62 8.38
N SER A 354 -13.68 13.02 8.54
CA SER A 354 -14.67 12.26 9.31
C SER A 354 -14.86 10.84 8.79
N TYR A 355 -14.68 10.61 7.50
CA TYR A 355 -14.71 9.27 6.91
C TYR A 355 -13.67 8.34 7.53
N PHE A 356 -12.51 8.88 7.95
CA PHE A 356 -11.38 8.10 8.46
C PHE A 356 -11.39 7.98 9.99
N PHE A 357 -11.62 9.08 10.70
CA PHE A 357 -11.59 9.13 12.17
C PHE A 357 -12.95 8.96 12.83
N GLY A 358 -14.06 8.98 12.07
CA GLY A 358 -15.44 8.97 12.56
C GLY A 358 -16.04 10.38 12.66
N ASP A 359 -17.35 10.44 12.91
CA ASP A 359 -18.11 11.71 12.92
C ASP A 359 -18.10 12.43 14.29
N GLU A 360 -17.73 11.73 15.37
CA GLU A 360 -17.78 12.29 16.73
C GLU A 360 -16.49 13.07 17.06
N PRO A 361 -16.59 14.21 17.78
CA PRO A 361 -15.42 14.96 18.20
C PRO A 361 -14.44 14.13 19.03
N ILE A 362 -13.14 14.33 18.82
CA ILE A 362 -12.05 13.57 19.45
C ILE A 362 -11.32 14.48 20.44
N GLU A 363 -11.14 14.04 21.68
CA GLU A 363 -10.36 14.75 22.68
C GLU A 363 -8.85 14.48 22.49
N VAL A 364 -8.08 15.54 22.20
CA VAL A 364 -6.63 15.52 22.04
C VAL A 364 -6.05 16.60 22.95
N ASP A 365 -5.23 16.24 23.92
CA ASP A 365 -4.59 17.16 24.90
C ASP A 365 -5.54 18.14 25.59
N GLY A 366 -6.81 17.72 25.81
CA GLY A 366 -7.84 18.53 26.47
C GLY A 366 -8.59 19.48 25.54
N GLU A 367 -8.32 19.44 24.25
CA GLU A 367 -9.09 20.10 23.19
C GLU A 367 -9.98 19.10 22.46
N MET A 368 -11.16 19.57 22.02
CA MET A 368 -12.08 18.77 21.24
C MET A 368 -11.91 19.11 19.76
N LEU A 369 -11.32 18.18 18.99
CA LEU A 369 -11.15 18.32 17.54
C LEU A 369 -12.40 17.83 16.82
N ASP A 370 -12.85 18.57 15.81
CA ASP A 370 -13.95 18.20 14.93
C ASP A 370 -13.39 17.45 13.70
N PRO A 371 -13.69 16.15 13.50
CA PRO A 371 -13.19 15.39 12.34
C PRO A 371 -13.62 15.96 10.98
N HIS A 372 -14.65 16.83 10.95
CA HIS A 372 -15.06 17.52 9.73
C HIS A 372 -14.22 18.76 9.39
N ALA A 373 -13.28 19.16 10.28
CA ALA A 373 -12.48 20.37 10.11
C ALA A 373 -11.10 20.22 10.77
N LEU A 374 -10.32 19.23 10.34
CA LEU A 374 -8.98 18.97 10.86
C LEU A 374 -7.91 19.64 10.02
N HIS A 375 -6.84 20.10 10.65
CA HIS A 375 -5.65 20.69 10.04
C HIS A 375 -4.65 19.59 9.67
N LEU A 376 -4.89 18.88 8.57
CA LEU A 376 -4.11 17.73 8.14
C LEU A 376 -3.47 17.96 6.78
N ASN A 377 -2.36 17.27 6.54
CA ASN A 377 -1.77 17.19 5.21
C ASN A 377 -2.77 16.61 4.20
N PRO A 378 -3.22 17.40 3.18
CA PRO A 378 -4.23 16.93 2.22
C PRO A 378 -3.72 15.87 1.23
N VAL A 379 -2.40 15.65 1.17
CA VAL A 379 -1.79 14.55 0.40
C VAL A 379 -2.02 13.23 1.13
N TYR A 380 -1.92 13.25 2.45
CA TYR A 380 -2.18 12.09 3.31
C TYR A 380 -3.68 11.86 3.51
N TYR A 381 -4.37 12.87 4.00
CA TYR A 381 -5.80 12.79 4.31
C TYR A 381 -6.57 13.68 3.34
N ALA A 382 -6.84 13.13 2.14
CA ALA A 382 -7.64 13.85 1.17
C ALA A 382 -9.03 14.16 1.73
N ASP A 383 -9.55 15.36 1.44
CA ASP A 383 -10.89 15.78 1.85
C ASP A 383 -11.95 14.73 1.47
N LYS A 384 -12.95 14.55 2.34
CA LYS A 384 -14.03 13.58 2.17
C LYS A 384 -14.67 13.64 0.78
N SER A 385 -14.87 14.83 0.24
CA SER A 385 -15.43 15.00 -1.10
C SER A 385 -14.56 14.39 -2.20
N THR A 386 -13.26 14.27 -2.00
CA THR A 386 -12.33 13.55 -2.89
C THR A 386 -12.45 12.06 -2.70
N ILE A 387 -12.44 11.59 -1.46
CA ILE A 387 -12.56 10.16 -1.13
C ILE A 387 -13.90 9.56 -1.59
N ASP A 388 -14.98 10.32 -1.51
CA ASP A 388 -16.31 9.92 -2.00
C ASP A 388 -16.33 9.69 -3.53
N ARG A 389 -15.34 10.18 -4.25
CA ARG A 389 -15.15 9.93 -5.69
C ARG A 389 -14.12 8.83 -6.00
N CYS A 390 -13.52 8.22 -4.98
CA CYS A 390 -12.52 7.15 -5.15
C CYS A 390 -13.17 5.77 -5.07
N ALA A 391 -12.71 4.85 -5.92
CA ALA A 391 -13.15 3.46 -5.98
C ALA A 391 -12.03 2.52 -5.50
N LEU A 392 -12.43 1.41 -4.86
CA LEU A 392 -11.50 0.34 -4.47
C LEU A 392 -11.10 -0.50 -5.69
N MET A 393 -9.83 -0.85 -5.81
CA MET A 393 -9.41 -1.85 -6.80
C MET A 393 -9.82 -3.25 -6.34
N HIS A 394 -10.18 -4.08 -7.31
CA HIS A 394 -10.61 -5.46 -7.08
C HIS A 394 -9.76 -6.46 -7.85
N ASP A 395 -9.77 -7.72 -7.41
CA ASP A 395 -9.16 -8.82 -8.15
C ASP A 395 -9.73 -8.89 -9.58
N ALA A 396 -8.84 -8.71 -10.57
CA ALA A 396 -9.23 -8.75 -11.99
C ALA A 396 -9.61 -10.15 -12.49
N GLY A 397 -9.31 -11.20 -11.70
CA GLY A 397 -9.58 -12.57 -12.11
C GLY A 397 -8.97 -12.89 -13.48
N GLU A 398 -9.81 -13.46 -14.37
CA GLU A 398 -9.41 -13.81 -15.75
C GLU A 398 -9.14 -12.56 -16.63
N SER A 399 -9.65 -11.39 -16.26
CA SER A 399 -9.41 -10.15 -17.02
C SER A 399 -8.00 -9.58 -16.82
N GLN A 400 -7.22 -10.09 -15.90
CA GLN A 400 -5.84 -9.64 -15.66
C GLN A 400 -4.95 -9.80 -16.90
N GLU A 401 -5.10 -10.90 -17.64
CA GLU A 401 -4.34 -11.13 -18.87
C GLU A 401 -4.62 -10.04 -19.91
N MET A 402 -5.88 -9.68 -20.10
CA MET A 402 -6.29 -8.61 -21.02
C MET A 402 -5.71 -7.24 -20.64
N LEU A 403 -5.63 -6.92 -19.33
CA LEU A 403 -4.98 -5.70 -18.86
C LEU A 403 -3.46 -5.71 -19.12
N LEU A 404 -2.80 -6.84 -18.89
CA LEU A 404 -1.37 -7.00 -19.15
C LEU A 404 -1.05 -6.90 -20.65
N GLU A 405 -1.89 -7.50 -21.51
CA GLU A 405 -1.76 -7.38 -22.97
C GLU A 405 -1.88 -5.91 -23.39
N MET A 406 -2.92 -5.22 -22.93
CA MET A 406 -3.10 -3.79 -23.18
C MET A 406 -1.85 -3.00 -22.76
N TRP A 407 -1.35 -3.23 -21.53
CA TRP A 407 -0.20 -2.52 -20.99
C TRP A 407 1.08 -2.72 -21.82
N ASN A 408 1.35 -3.96 -22.20
CA ASN A 408 2.49 -4.32 -23.05
C ASN A 408 2.39 -3.66 -24.45
N GLU A 409 1.20 -3.66 -25.05
CA GLU A 409 1.00 -3.00 -26.36
C GLU A 409 1.23 -1.49 -26.27
N ILE A 410 0.74 -0.83 -25.21
CA ILE A 410 0.98 0.60 -24.99
C ILE A 410 2.48 0.90 -24.84
N LYS A 411 3.20 0.12 -24.04
CA LYS A 411 4.64 0.33 -23.81
C LYS A 411 5.45 0.10 -25.10
N LEU A 412 5.05 -0.81 -25.96
CA LEU A 412 5.69 -1.10 -27.24
C LEU A 412 5.28 -0.16 -28.39
N ALA A 413 4.17 0.55 -28.27
CA ALA A 413 3.71 1.53 -29.26
C ALA A 413 4.77 2.64 -29.44
N ARG A 414 5.05 3.02 -30.70
CA ARG A 414 6.04 4.07 -31.06
C ARG A 414 5.38 5.43 -31.17
#